data_e329fac6e7f6cc24d3839d2a41ef233c
#
_entry.id   e329fac6e7f6cc24d3839d2a41ef233c
#
_cell.length_a   1.000
_cell.length_b   1.000
_cell.length_c   1.000
_cell.angle_alpha   90.00
_cell.angle_beta   90.00
_cell.angle_gamma   90.00
#
_symmetry.space_group_name_H-M   'P 1'
#
loop_
_entity.id
_entity.type
_entity.pdbx_description
1 polymer ?
#
loop_
_entity_poly.entity_id
_entity_poly.type
_entity_poly.pdbx_seq_one_letter_code
_entity_poly.pdbx_strand_id
1 'polypeptide(L)'
;MLRTSGLTQRYGTRAVLQDLSLSLQSGQFVALLGPNGAGKSTLFQVLTGLFAADEGEVEVAGHSLRRSATAALRHIGVVFQQVSLDLDLSMRRNLLFQADLHGLPRRLAGPRIEADCARLGIGGDLDRKVRELSGGNRRKVELVRASLHRPSVLLMDEATVGLDPKSRQDLLRALHADVRERGVCVLWATHWVEEAETADRVLVLHRGALLADGSPAQVTQALGQATLEAGFIARTN
;
A
#
# COMPACT_ATOMS: atom_id res chain seq x y z
N MET A 1 -9.00 -4.40 -10.89
CA MET A 1 -8.30 -3.12 -10.67
C MET A 1 -6.78 -3.29 -10.75
N LEU A 2 -6.18 -4.21 -9.97
CA LEU A 2 -4.79 -4.67 -10.11
C LEU A 2 -4.78 -6.18 -10.27
N ARG A 3 -3.97 -6.72 -11.19
CA ARG A 3 -3.86 -8.16 -11.46
C ARG A 3 -2.40 -8.53 -11.66
N THR A 4 -1.99 -9.65 -11.07
CA THR A 4 -0.74 -10.33 -11.43
C THR A 4 -1.06 -11.71 -11.97
N SER A 5 -0.26 -12.20 -12.91
CA SER A 5 -0.42 -13.53 -13.52
C SER A 5 0.95 -14.18 -13.63
N GLY A 6 1.15 -15.29 -12.91
CA GLY A 6 2.39 -16.08 -12.94
C GLY A 6 3.65 -15.30 -12.53
N LEU A 7 3.52 -14.34 -11.59
CA LEU A 7 4.60 -13.42 -11.26
C LEU A 7 5.74 -14.14 -10.55
N THR A 8 6.91 -14.15 -11.17
CA THR A 8 8.13 -14.73 -10.60
C THR A 8 9.24 -13.67 -10.57
N GLN A 9 9.93 -13.60 -9.44
CA GLN A 9 11.08 -12.72 -9.25
C GLN A 9 12.22 -13.44 -8.55
N ARG A 10 13.43 -13.32 -9.09
CA ARG A 10 14.65 -13.97 -8.56
C ARG A 10 15.71 -12.93 -8.19
N TYR A 11 16.50 -13.26 -7.19
CA TYR A 11 17.77 -12.62 -6.89
C TYR A 11 18.89 -13.66 -7.02
N GLY A 12 19.61 -13.60 -8.13
CA GLY A 12 20.53 -14.65 -8.53
C GLY A 12 19.77 -15.96 -8.78
N THR A 13 20.14 -17.03 -8.08
CA THR A 13 19.46 -18.35 -8.19
C THR A 13 18.24 -18.50 -7.30
N ARG A 14 18.00 -17.58 -6.35
CA ARG A 14 16.91 -17.68 -5.38
C ARG A 14 15.64 -17.02 -5.91
N ALA A 15 14.57 -17.78 -6.09
CA ALA A 15 13.24 -17.24 -6.34
C ALA A 15 12.67 -16.66 -5.03
N VAL A 16 12.30 -15.37 -5.08
CA VAL A 16 11.70 -14.65 -3.95
C VAL A 16 10.19 -14.49 -4.13
N LEU A 17 9.72 -14.44 -5.37
CA LEU A 17 8.31 -14.61 -5.74
C LEU A 17 8.22 -15.78 -6.70
N GLN A 18 7.20 -16.63 -6.53
CA GLN A 18 7.05 -17.89 -7.26
C GLN A 18 5.63 -18.02 -7.78
N ASP A 19 5.44 -17.88 -9.09
CA ASP A 19 4.16 -18.05 -9.80
C ASP A 19 2.98 -17.34 -9.12
N LEU A 20 3.21 -16.10 -8.63
CA LEU A 20 2.25 -15.38 -7.82
C LEU A 20 1.16 -14.76 -8.70
N SER A 21 -0.05 -15.28 -8.58
CA SER A 21 -1.23 -14.77 -9.28
C SER A 21 -2.24 -14.25 -8.26
N LEU A 22 -2.63 -12.98 -8.39
CA LEU A 22 -3.65 -12.36 -7.57
C LEU A 22 -4.44 -11.31 -8.37
N SER A 23 -5.64 -11.02 -7.91
CA SER A 23 -6.47 -9.95 -8.49
C SER A 23 -7.12 -9.14 -7.37
N LEU A 24 -7.04 -7.82 -7.47
CA LEU A 24 -7.62 -6.88 -6.52
C LEU A 24 -8.75 -6.10 -7.19
N GLN A 25 -9.86 -5.94 -6.48
CA GLN A 25 -11.05 -5.26 -6.96
C GLN A 25 -11.10 -3.80 -6.49
N SER A 26 -11.87 -2.97 -7.18
CA SER A 26 -12.21 -1.61 -6.72
C SER A 26 -12.99 -1.68 -5.41
N GLY A 27 -12.71 -0.75 -4.49
CA GLY A 27 -13.42 -0.68 -3.22
C GLY A 27 -13.13 -1.84 -2.28
N GLN A 28 -11.95 -2.49 -2.40
CA GLN A 28 -11.48 -3.51 -1.46
C GLN A 28 -10.31 -3.02 -0.62
N PHE A 29 -10.36 -3.30 0.67
CA PHE A 29 -9.20 -3.25 1.57
C PHE A 29 -8.62 -4.66 1.71
N VAL A 30 -7.46 -4.90 1.11
CA VAL A 30 -6.81 -6.22 1.06
C VAL A 30 -5.54 -6.20 1.90
N ALA A 31 -5.44 -7.06 2.90
CA ALA A 31 -4.23 -7.24 3.67
C ALA A 31 -3.32 -8.31 3.03
N LEU A 32 -2.05 -7.97 2.81
CA LEU A 32 -1.00 -8.91 2.45
C LEU A 32 -0.22 -9.28 3.72
N LEU A 33 -0.65 -10.33 4.38
CA LEU A 33 -0.06 -10.82 5.61
C LEU A 33 1.11 -11.77 5.30
N GLY A 34 2.25 -11.58 5.95
CA GLY A 34 3.39 -12.47 5.78
C GLY A 34 4.55 -12.11 6.71
N PRO A 35 5.38 -13.09 7.12
CA PRO A 35 6.55 -12.84 7.95
C PRO A 35 7.61 -12.01 7.21
N ASN A 36 8.64 -11.58 7.93
CA ASN A 36 9.80 -10.94 7.32
C ASN A 36 10.47 -11.92 6.35
N GLY A 37 10.83 -11.43 5.16
CA GLY A 37 11.42 -12.25 4.11
C GLY A 37 10.41 -13.10 3.30
N ALA A 38 9.10 -12.96 3.51
CA ALA A 38 8.07 -13.66 2.73
C ALA A 38 8.01 -13.24 1.26
N GLY A 39 8.55 -12.05 0.90
CA GLY A 39 8.51 -11.49 -0.45
C GLY A 39 7.62 -10.24 -0.59
N LYS A 40 7.01 -9.73 0.50
CA LYS A 40 6.09 -8.58 0.46
C LYS A 40 6.71 -7.34 -0.22
N SER A 41 7.87 -6.88 0.27
CA SER A 41 8.55 -5.70 -0.31
C SER A 41 9.02 -5.94 -1.74
N THR A 42 9.43 -7.17 -2.09
CA THR A 42 9.76 -7.51 -3.49
C THR A 42 8.52 -7.41 -4.38
N LEU A 43 7.37 -7.90 -3.92
CA LEU A 43 6.10 -7.74 -4.64
C LEU A 43 5.80 -6.24 -4.86
N PHE A 44 5.92 -5.41 -3.83
CA PHE A 44 5.69 -3.96 -3.94
C PHE A 44 6.66 -3.30 -4.92
N GLN A 45 7.93 -3.68 -4.92
CA GLN A 45 8.93 -3.18 -5.87
C GLN A 45 8.56 -3.53 -7.32
N VAL A 46 8.06 -4.74 -7.56
CA VAL A 46 7.57 -5.14 -8.89
C VAL A 46 6.29 -4.40 -9.25
N LEU A 47 5.31 -4.30 -8.34
CA LEU A 47 4.04 -3.59 -8.59
C LEU A 47 4.23 -2.10 -8.85
N THR A 48 5.29 -1.50 -8.31
CA THR A 48 5.64 -0.08 -8.52
C THR A 48 6.57 0.16 -9.70
N GLY A 49 6.97 -0.92 -10.41
CA GLY A 49 7.87 -0.83 -11.56
C GLY A 49 9.33 -0.50 -11.20
N LEU A 50 9.71 -0.57 -9.92
CA LEU A 50 11.10 -0.43 -9.50
C LEU A 50 11.95 -1.62 -9.98
N PHE A 51 11.34 -2.80 -10.05
CA PHE A 51 11.93 -3.99 -10.69
C PHE A 51 11.00 -4.51 -11.77
N ALA A 52 11.58 -4.92 -12.88
CA ALA A 52 10.89 -5.73 -13.88
C ALA A 52 10.81 -7.17 -13.39
N ALA A 53 9.64 -7.78 -13.43
CA ALA A 53 9.49 -9.20 -13.12
C ALA A 53 10.28 -10.06 -14.11
N ASP A 54 10.89 -11.14 -13.63
CA ASP A 54 11.58 -12.11 -14.49
C ASP A 54 10.56 -12.85 -15.37
N GLU A 55 9.42 -13.27 -14.77
CA GLU A 55 8.33 -13.96 -15.45
C GLU A 55 6.96 -13.40 -15.00
N GLY A 56 5.96 -13.62 -15.83
CA GLY A 56 4.60 -13.19 -15.56
C GLY A 56 4.30 -11.76 -15.97
N GLU A 57 3.13 -11.28 -15.59
CA GLU A 57 2.64 -9.96 -15.99
C GLU A 57 1.94 -9.25 -14.82
N VAL A 58 2.07 -7.93 -14.78
CA VAL A 58 1.32 -7.03 -13.91
C VAL A 58 0.46 -6.11 -14.74
N GLU A 59 -0.81 -6.03 -14.40
CA GLU A 59 -1.79 -5.16 -15.04
C GLU A 59 -2.46 -4.27 -13.98
N VAL A 60 -2.54 -2.97 -14.25
CA VAL A 60 -3.18 -1.98 -13.38
C VAL A 60 -4.15 -1.14 -14.19
N ALA A 61 -5.41 -1.14 -13.81
CA ALA A 61 -6.50 -0.44 -14.51
C ALA A 61 -6.56 -0.74 -16.02
N GLY A 62 -6.25 -1.98 -16.44
CA GLY A 62 -6.24 -2.40 -17.83
C GLY A 62 -4.93 -2.08 -18.58
N HIS A 63 -3.93 -1.54 -17.89
CA HIS A 63 -2.63 -1.20 -18.47
C HIS A 63 -1.54 -2.18 -17.99
N SER A 64 -0.85 -2.81 -18.94
CA SER A 64 0.30 -3.66 -18.64
C SER A 64 1.47 -2.82 -18.14
N LEU A 65 2.02 -3.19 -16.98
CA LEU A 65 3.19 -2.48 -16.42
C LEU A 65 4.43 -2.63 -17.33
N ARG A 66 4.55 -3.74 -18.06
CA ARG A 66 5.67 -3.99 -19.00
C ARG A 66 5.54 -3.16 -20.27
N ARG A 67 4.32 -3.04 -20.83
CA ARG A 67 4.08 -2.42 -22.15
C ARG A 67 3.72 -0.95 -22.09
N SER A 68 3.10 -0.52 -20.98
CA SER A 68 2.56 0.82 -20.80
C SER A 68 2.74 1.31 -19.36
N ALA A 69 3.97 1.23 -18.83
CA ALA A 69 4.32 1.54 -17.44
C ALA A 69 3.77 2.89 -16.97
N THR A 70 3.97 3.96 -17.74
CA THR A 70 3.51 5.30 -17.38
C THR A 70 1.98 5.35 -17.21
N ALA A 71 1.21 4.66 -18.06
CA ALA A 71 -0.24 4.61 -17.94
C ALA A 71 -0.65 3.80 -16.71
N ALA A 72 -0.03 2.65 -16.46
CA ALA A 72 -0.28 1.82 -15.27
C ALA A 72 0.05 2.57 -13.96
N LEU A 73 1.23 3.20 -13.88
CA LEU A 73 1.72 3.88 -12.68
C LEU A 73 0.90 5.12 -12.30
N ARG A 74 0.22 5.76 -13.25
CA ARG A 74 -0.72 6.85 -12.96
C ARG A 74 -1.90 6.42 -12.07
N HIS A 75 -2.19 5.13 -12.02
CA HIS A 75 -3.25 4.55 -11.21
C HIS A 75 -2.79 4.06 -9.85
N ILE A 76 -1.49 4.17 -9.54
CA ILE A 76 -0.89 3.68 -8.29
C ILE A 76 -0.46 4.85 -7.41
N GLY A 77 -0.89 4.84 -6.15
CA GLY A 77 -0.29 5.61 -5.07
C GLY A 77 0.48 4.66 -4.14
N VAL A 78 1.61 5.11 -3.62
CA VAL A 78 2.48 4.26 -2.79
C VAL A 78 2.89 4.98 -1.52
N VAL A 79 2.80 4.26 -0.40
CA VAL A 79 3.45 4.61 0.87
C VAL A 79 4.40 3.48 1.23
N PHE A 80 5.69 3.79 1.22
CA PHE A 80 6.73 2.82 1.59
C PHE A 80 6.93 2.75 3.10
N GLN A 81 7.57 1.70 3.58
CA GLN A 81 7.94 1.53 4.98
C GLN A 81 8.79 2.72 5.46
N GLN A 82 9.81 3.11 4.71
CA GLN A 82 10.63 4.27 5.01
C GLN A 82 9.95 5.56 4.53
N VAL A 83 10.02 6.60 5.36
CA VAL A 83 9.52 7.93 5.02
C VAL A 83 10.32 8.48 3.84
N SER A 84 9.60 8.84 2.77
CA SER A 84 10.17 9.33 1.50
C SER A 84 9.83 10.81 1.23
N LEU A 85 9.56 11.56 2.30
CA LEU A 85 9.38 13.02 2.29
C LEU A 85 10.74 13.72 2.46
N ASP A 86 10.91 14.85 1.80
CA ASP A 86 12.03 15.75 2.11
C ASP A 86 11.76 16.43 3.45
N LEU A 87 12.60 16.14 4.43
CA LEU A 87 12.45 16.61 5.81
C LEU A 87 12.70 18.11 5.95
N ASP A 88 13.45 18.73 5.03
CA ASP A 88 13.80 20.14 5.06
C ASP A 88 12.77 21.04 4.37
N LEU A 89 11.92 20.47 3.55
CA LEU A 89 10.82 21.16 2.93
C LEU A 89 9.59 21.20 3.84
N SER A 90 8.74 22.21 3.65
CA SER A 90 7.44 22.22 4.30
C SER A 90 6.53 21.11 3.74
N MET A 91 5.51 20.73 4.51
CA MET A 91 4.50 19.79 4.08
C MET A 91 3.87 20.22 2.74
N ARG A 92 3.49 21.50 2.60
CA ARG A 92 2.95 22.07 1.37
C ARG A 92 3.89 21.89 0.18
N ARG A 93 5.20 22.15 0.35
CA ARG A 93 6.18 22.02 -0.74
C ARG A 93 6.36 20.57 -1.18
N ASN A 94 6.42 19.63 -0.24
CA ASN A 94 6.45 18.19 -0.56
C ASN A 94 5.24 17.76 -1.40
N LEU A 95 4.04 18.21 -1.01
CA LEU A 95 2.79 17.85 -1.68
C LEU A 95 2.67 18.52 -3.05
N LEU A 96 3.08 19.79 -3.20
CA LEU A 96 3.10 20.48 -4.48
C LEU A 96 4.12 19.87 -5.44
N PHE A 97 5.28 19.45 -4.94
CA PHE A 97 6.28 18.73 -5.75
C PHE A 97 5.70 17.43 -6.33
N GLN A 98 4.99 16.66 -5.51
CA GLN A 98 4.30 15.46 -5.98
C GLN A 98 3.23 15.77 -7.03
N ALA A 99 2.46 16.84 -6.83
CA ALA A 99 1.47 17.30 -7.80
C ALA A 99 2.11 17.64 -9.15
N ASP A 100 3.24 18.34 -9.14
CA ASP A 100 4.00 18.71 -10.34
C ASP A 100 4.51 17.46 -11.08
N LEU A 101 5.03 16.45 -10.35
CA LEU A 101 5.48 15.17 -10.93
C LEU A 101 4.35 14.40 -11.65
N HIS A 102 3.12 14.51 -11.15
CA HIS A 102 1.94 13.91 -11.78
C HIS A 102 1.26 14.82 -12.81
N GLY A 103 1.83 15.99 -13.11
CA GLY A 103 1.24 16.97 -14.04
C GLY A 103 -0.09 17.55 -13.55
N LEU A 104 -0.35 17.55 -12.23
CA LEU A 104 -1.56 18.11 -11.66
C LEU A 104 -1.44 19.63 -11.61
N PRO A 105 -2.29 20.40 -12.32
CA PRO A 105 -2.22 21.85 -12.31
C PRO A 105 -2.35 22.42 -10.89
N ARG A 106 -1.54 23.41 -10.54
CA ARG A 106 -1.51 24.00 -9.19
C ARG A 106 -2.85 24.54 -8.72
N ARG A 107 -3.68 25.05 -9.65
CA ARG A 107 -5.06 25.48 -9.37
C ARG A 107 -5.96 24.35 -8.82
N LEU A 108 -5.63 23.09 -9.13
CA LEU A 108 -6.33 21.91 -8.61
C LEU A 108 -5.59 21.31 -7.42
N ALA A 109 -4.24 21.34 -7.43
CA ALA A 109 -3.42 20.77 -6.38
C ALA A 109 -3.60 21.48 -5.04
N GLY A 110 -3.59 22.82 -5.01
CA GLY A 110 -3.75 23.61 -3.79
C GLY A 110 -5.01 23.24 -3.00
N PRO A 111 -6.20 23.40 -3.57
CA PRO A 111 -7.45 23.02 -2.89
C PRO A 111 -7.52 21.55 -2.47
N ARG A 112 -6.97 20.62 -3.28
CA ARG A 112 -6.91 19.19 -2.91
C ARG A 112 -6.01 18.95 -1.71
N ILE A 113 -4.83 19.55 -1.68
CA ILE A 113 -3.89 19.46 -0.56
C ILE A 113 -4.56 19.97 0.72
N GLU A 114 -5.20 21.12 0.67
CA GLU A 114 -5.87 21.70 1.83
C GLU A 114 -7.02 20.81 2.32
N ALA A 115 -7.86 20.32 1.43
CA ALA A 115 -8.98 19.45 1.77
C ALA A 115 -8.51 18.09 2.35
N ASP A 116 -7.54 17.42 1.68
CA ASP A 116 -7.05 16.12 2.12
C ASP A 116 -6.28 16.23 3.45
N CYS A 117 -5.50 17.31 3.67
CA CYS A 117 -4.82 17.56 4.93
C CYS A 117 -5.79 17.91 6.06
N ALA A 118 -6.83 18.70 5.79
CA ALA A 118 -7.88 19.02 6.76
C ALA A 118 -8.62 17.74 7.20
N ARG A 119 -8.98 16.88 6.25
CA ARG A 119 -9.62 15.57 6.50
C ARG A 119 -8.81 14.68 7.44
N LEU A 120 -7.48 14.70 7.34
CA LEU A 120 -6.57 13.93 8.20
C LEU A 120 -6.15 14.67 9.49
N GLY A 121 -6.70 15.87 9.73
CA GLY A 121 -6.40 16.66 10.92
C GLY A 121 -4.99 17.25 10.96
N ILE A 122 -4.37 17.48 9.80
CA ILE A 122 -3.01 18.03 9.66
C ILE A 122 -3.01 19.35 8.85
N GLY A 123 -4.17 19.95 8.57
CA GLY A 123 -4.27 21.17 7.76
C GLY A 123 -3.58 22.38 8.38
N GLY A 124 -3.50 22.48 9.70
CA GLY A 124 -2.81 23.56 10.42
C GLY A 124 -1.28 23.55 10.28
N ASP A 125 -0.70 22.44 9.81
CA ASP A 125 0.75 22.25 9.75
C ASP A 125 1.34 22.44 8.33
N LEU A 126 0.55 22.88 7.35
CA LEU A 126 0.94 22.93 5.93
C LEU A 126 2.27 23.64 5.65
N ASP A 127 2.59 24.70 6.38
CA ASP A 127 3.79 25.49 6.15
C ASP A 127 4.95 25.11 7.10
N ARG A 128 4.73 24.14 8.01
CA ARG A 128 5.78 23.58 8.87
C ARG A 128 6.67 22.62 8.09
N LYS A 129 7.97 22.58 8.46
CA LYS A 129 8.91 21.59 7.91
C LYS A 129 8.52 20.17 8.35
N VAL A 130 8.68 19.21 7.45
CA VAL A 130 8.34 17.81 7.73
C VAL A 130 9.13 17.26 8.94
N ARG A 131 10.38 17.69 9.14
CA ARG A 131 11.17 17.29 10.32
C ARG A 131 10.55 17.66 11.67
N GLU A 132 9.71 18.70 11.73
CA GLU A 132 9.05 19.18 12.94
C GLU A 132 7.76 18.42 13.26
N LEU A 133 7.29 17.57 12.35
CA LEU A 133 6.08 16.78 12.52
C LEU A 133 6.36 15.52 13.33
N SER A 134 5.34 15.04 14.07
CA SER A 134 5.36 13.71 14.67
C SER A 134 5.43 12.61 13.60
N GLY A 135 5.85 11.39 13.98
CA GLY A 135 5.88 10.25 13.06
C GLY A 135 4.50 9.97 12.44
N GLY A 136 3.45 10.03 13.24
CA GLY A 136 2.07 9.87 12.77
C GLY A 136 1.65 10.94 11.75
N ASN A 137 1.98 12.20 12.02
CA ASN A 137 1.68 13.28 11.08
C ASN A 137 2.50 13.16 9.78
N ARG A 138 3.77 12.76 9.85
CA ARG A 138 4.56 12.46 8.63
C ARG A 138 3.89 11.38 7.80
N ARG A 139 3.40 10.30 8.42
CA ARG A 139 2.71 9.21 7.71
C ARG A 139 1.40 9.68 7.07
N LYS A 140 0.65 10.55 7.75
CA LYS A 140 -0.54 11.20 7.15
C LYS A 140 -0.18 12.04 5.92
N VAL A 141 0.93 12.80 5.96
CA VAL A 141 1.43 13.55 4.78
C VAL A 141 1.77 12.60 3.63
N GLU A 142 2.41 11.45 3.90
CA GLU A 142 2.69 10.45 2.86
C GLU A 142 1.42 9.88 2.26
N LEU A 143 0.38 9.62 3.07
CA LEU A 143 -0.92 9.19 2.56
C LEU A 143 -1.56 10.25 1.65
N VAL A 144 -1.55 11.53 2.06
CA VAL A 144 -2.02 12.64 1.19
C VAL A 144 -1.23 12.65 -0.10
N ARG A 145 0.11 12.58 -0.02
CA ARG A 145 1.00 12.56 -1.18
C ARG A 145 0.65 11.43 -2.14
N ALA A 146 0.50 10.21 -1.62
CA ALA A 146 0.16 9.02 -2.41
C ALA A 146 -1.22 9.09 -3.07
N SER A 147 -2.15 9.83 -2.45
CA SER A 147 -3.56 9.96 -2.89
C SER A 147 -3.85 11.19 -3.75
N LEU A 148 -2.90 12.14 -3.86
CA LEU A 148 -3.13 13.46 -4.44
C LEU A 148 -3.58 13.43 -5.90
N HIS A 149 -3.01 12.52 -6.69
CA HIS A 149 -3.36 12.33 -8.11
C HIS A 149 -4.58 11.43 -8.32
N ARG A 150 -5.29 11.05 -7.23
CA ARG A 150 -6.49 10.20 -7.23
C ARG A 150 -6.24 8.82 -7.86
N PRO A 151 -5.29 8.07 -7.35
CA PRO A 151 -5.02 6.72 -7.85
C PRO A 151 -6.20 5.79 -7.61
N SER A 152 -6.30 4.74 -8.42
CA SER A 152 -7.28 3.66 -8.24
C SER A 152 -6.80 2.59 -7.26
N VAL A 153 -5.48 2.50 -7.05
CA VAL A 153 -4.82 1.53 -6.18
C VAL A 153 -3.87 2.26 -5.24
N LEU A 154 -3.97 1.97 -3.95
CA LEU A 154 -3.00 2.38 -2.94
C LEU A 154 -2.21 1.17 -2.45
N LEU A 155 -0.91 1.24 -2.59
CA LEU A 155 0.04 0.25 -2.08
C LEU A 155 0.65 0.78 -0.78
N MET A 156 0.47 0.04 0.32
CA MET A 156 0.90 0.45 1.66
C MET A 156 1.86 -0.61 2.22
N ASP A 157 3.17 -0.32 2.21
CA ASP A 157 4.19 -1.26 2.69
C ASP A 157 4.52 -0.95 4.16
N GLU A 158 3.99 -1.78 5.07
CA GLU A 158 4.19 -1.69 6.53
C GLU A 158 4.02 -0.26 7.08
N ALA A 159 3.00 0.44 6.61
CA ALA A 159 2.82 1.87 6.82
C ALA A 159 2.53 2.28 8.29
N THR A 160 2.27 1.33 9.19
CA THR A 160 2.02 1.57 10.62
C THR A 160 3.23 1.36 11.51
N VAL A 161 4.33 0.86 10.97
CA VAL A 161 5.55 0.62 11.75
C VAL A 161 6.03 1.93 12.37
N GLY A 162 6.28 1.90 13.69
CA GLY A 162 6.75 3.06 14.47
C GLY A 162 5.67 4.10 14.80
N LEU A 163 4.40 3.82 14.50
CA LEU A 163 3.28 4.67 14.91
C LEU A 163 2.77 4.28 16.30
N ASP A 164 2.35 5.27 17.06
CA ASP A 164 1.57 5.05 18.28
C ASP A 164 0.19 4.46 17.95
N PRO A 165 -0.48 3.79 18.91
CA PRO A 165 -1.75 3.10 18.65
C PRO A 165 -2.85 4.01 18.09
N LYS A 166 -2.92 5.28 18.53
CA LYS A 166 -3.91 6.25 18.04
C LYS A 166 -3.64 6.61 16.59
N SER A 167 -2.40 6.96 16.27
CA SER A 167 -1.98 7.30 14.90
C SER A 167 -2.23 6.13 13.92
N ARG A 168 -1.99 4.88 14.36
CA ARG A 168 -2.31 3.66 13.60
C ARG A 168 -3.80 3.55 13.30
N GLN A 169 -4.65 3.68 14.32
CA GLN A 169 -6.11 3.62 14.15
C GLN A 169 -6.63 4.74 13.24
N ASP A 170 -6.11 5.97 13.39
CA ASP A 170 -6.48 7.10 12.56
C ASP A 170 -6.15 6.86 11.09
N LEU A 171 -4.97 6.29 10.81
CA LEU A 171 -4.54 5.95 9.46
C LEU A 171 -5.44 4.87 8.83
N LEU A 172 -5.70 3.79 9.56
CA LEU A 172 -6.59 2.71 9.10
C LEU A 172 -7.99 3.22 8.82
N ARG A 173 -8.56 4.04 9.73
CA ARG A 173 -9.88 4.67 9.51
C ARG A 173 -9.92 5.53 8.24
N ALA A 174 -8.88 6.31 7.99
CA ALA A 174 -8.79 7.15 6.80
C ALA A 174 -8.75 6.30 5.51
N LEU A 175 -8.01 5.20 5.51
CA LEU A 175 -7.94 4.27 4.39
C LEU A 175 -9.26 3.55 4.14
N HIS A 176 -9.91 3.04 5.18
CA HIS A 176 -11.24 2.45 5.05
C HIS A 176 -12.28 3.44 4.53
N ALA A 177 -12.18 4.73 4.91
CA ALA A 177 -13.02 5.78 4.34
C ALA A 177 -12.74 5.96 2.84
N ASP A 178 -11.47 6.03 2.43
CA ASP A 178 -11.10 6.13 1.00
C ASP A 178 -11.60 4.93 0.17
N VAL A 179 -11.54 3.72 0.73
CA VAL A 179 -12.09 2.51 0.10
C VAL A 179 -13.60 2.65 -0.13
N ARG A 180 -14.35 3.03 0.91
CA ARG A 180 -15.83 3.12 0.84
C ARG A 180 -16.33 4.29 0.01
N GLU A 181 -15.71 5.47 0.18
CA GLU A 181 -16.23 6.71 -0.40
C GLU A 181 -15.70 6.95 -1.81
N ARG A 182 -14.49 6.48 -2.11
CA ARG A 182 -13.78 6.75 -3.36
C ARG A 182 -13.57 5.53 -4.23
N GLY A 183 -13.94 4.35 -3.75
CA GLY A 183 -13.76 3.09 -4.48
C GLY A 183 -12.29 2.71 -4.71
N VAL A 184 -11.37 3.28 -3.94
CA VAL A 184 -9.95 2.95 -4.03
C VAL A 184 -9.72 1.50 -3.59
N CYS A 185 -8.87 0.77 -4.30
CA CYS A 185 -8.37 -0.51 -3.85
C CYS A 185 -7.12 -0.29 -2.99
N VAL A 186 -7.08 -0.82 -1.78
CA VAL A 186 -5.91 -0.77 -0.91
C VAL A 186 -5.28 -2.15 -0.82
N LEU A 187 -3.97 -2.26 -1.12
CA LEU A 187 -3.15 -3.41 -0.78
C LEU A 187 -2.23 -3.02 0.38
N TRP A 188 -2.50 -3.58 1.54
CA TRP A 188 -1.84 -3.29 2.79
C TRP A 188 -0.90 -4.42 3.18
N ALA A 189 0.42 -4.27 3.01
CA ALA A 189 1.39 -5.23 3.50
C ALA A 189 1.62 -5.03 5.01
N THR A 190 1.50 -6.10 5.76
CA THR A 190 1.71 -6.12 7.20
C THR A 190 2.23 -7.48 7.67
N HIS A 191 2.84 -7.49 8.85
CA HIS A 191 3.11 -8.70 9.61
C HIS A 191 2.25 -8.79 10.89
N TRP A 192 1.36 -7.78 11.12
CA TRP A 192 0.45 -7.72 12.26
C TRP A 192 -0.90 -8.35 11.87
N VAL A 193 -1.24 -9.45 12.56
CA VAL A 193 -2.51 -10.17 12.30
C VAL A 193 -3.72 -9.30 12.61
N GLU A 194 -3.66 -8.51 13.68
CA GLU A 194 -4.73 -7.59 14.10
C GLU A 194 -5.11 -6.59 13.00
N GLU A 195 -4.12 -6.15 12.20
CA GLU A 195 -4.39 -5.28 11.06
C GLU A 195 -5.08 -6.04 9.92
N ALA A 196 -4.64 -7.28 9.68
CA ALA A 196 -5.21 -8.13 8.64
C ALA A 196 -6.66 -8.53 8.95
N GLU A 197 -7.02 -8.70 10.22
CA GLU A 197 -8.40 -9.01 10.64
C GLU A 197 -9.40 -7.90 10.33
N THR A 198 -8.94 -6.65 10.13
CA THR A 198 -9.80 -5.53 9.75
C THR A 198 -10.06 -5.44 8.24
N ALA A 199 -9.39 -6.26 7.44
CA ALA A 199 -9.47 -6.22 5.98
C ALA A 199 -10.70 -6.98 5.45
N ASP A 200 -11.17 -6.58 4.26
CA ASP A 200 -12.21 -7.33 3.53
C ASP A 200 -11.69 -8.68 3.04
N ARG A 201 -10.38 -8.74 2.77
CA ARG A 201 -9.71 -9.92 2.22
C ARG A 201 -8.26 -9.98 2.72
N VAL A 202 -7.80 -11.19 3.03
CA VAL A 202 -6.44 -11.47 3.49
C VAL A 202 -5.76 -12.38 2.49
N LEU A 203 -4.57 -11.99 2.05
CA LEU A 203 -3.64 -12.79 1.27
C LEU A 203 -2.50 -13.18 2.21
N VAL A 204 -2.29 -14.46 2.45
CA VAL A 204 -1.15 -14.94 3.27
C VAL A 204 -0.01 -15.29 2.34
N LEU A 205 1.08 -14.51 2.40
CA LEU A 205 2.29 -14.73 1.62
C LEU A 205 3.36 -15.41 2.48
N HIS A 206 3.89 -16.54 2.00
CA HIS A 206 5.01 -17.22 2.64
C HIS A 206 5.97 -17.76 1.58
N ARG A 207 7.28 -17.52 1.76
CA ARG A 207 8.34 -18.00 0.85
C ARG A 207 8.06 -17.70 -0.63
N GLY A 208 7.47 -16.54 -0.91
CA GLY A 208 7.19 -16.06 -2.28
C GLY A 208 5.92 -16.62 -2.92
N ALA A 209 5.15 -17.44 -2.23
CA ALA A 209 3.90 -18.02 -2.73
C ALA A 209 2.72 -17.65 -1.82
N LEU A 210 1.49 -17.63 -2.38
CA LEU A 210 0.27 -17.47 -1.59
C LEU A 210 -0.09 -18.79 -0.92
N LEU A 211 -0.19 -18.79 0.42
CA LEU A 211 -0.66 -19.93 1.21
C LEU A 211 -2.19 -19.95 1.34
N ALA A 212 -2.80 -18.78 1.44
CA ALA A 212 -4.25 -18.64 1.60
C ALA A 212 -4.70 -17.29 1.03
N ASP A 213 -5.96 -17.25 0.61
CA ASP A 213 -6.62 -16.11 -0.01
C ASP A 213 -8.12 -16.17 0.28
N GLY A 214 -8.67 -15.14 0.93
CA GLY A 214 -10.09 -15.09 1.26
C GLY A 214 -10.41 -14.05 2.33
N SER A 215 -11.64 -14.02 2.81
CA SER A 215 -11.98 -13.23 4.00
C SER A 215 -11.17 -13.70 5.21
N PRO A 216 -10.99 -12.88 6.27
CA PRO A 216 -10.27 -13.32 7.48
C PRO A 216 -10.78 -14.67 8.02
N ALA A 217 -12.09 -14.89 8.04
CA ALA A 217 -12.71 -16.14 8.48
C ALA A 217 -12.37 -17.33 7.57
N GLN A 218 -12.42 -17.15 6.24
CA GLN A 218 -12.06 -18.19 5.26
C GLN A 218 -10.57 -18.55 5.36
N VAL A 219 -9.69 -17.56 5.55
CA VAL A 219 -8.26 -17.79 5.73
C VAL A 219 -7.99 -18.53 7.03
N THR A 220 -8.64 -18.15 8.14
CA THR A 220 -8.54 -18.86 9.42
C THR A 220 -8.92 -20.33 9.26
N GLN A 221 -10.03 -20.62 8.59
CA GLN A 221 -10.45 -21.99 8.29
C GLN A 221 -9.45 -22.75 7.40
N ALA A 222 -8.95 -22.11 6.35
CA ALA A 222 -7.96 -22.71 5.43
C ALA A 222 -6.63 -23.04 6.11
N LEU A 223 -6.22 -22.24 7.09
CA LEU A 223 -5.03 -22.49 7.90
C LEU A 223 -5.24 -23.57 8.98
N GLY A 224 -6.48 -24.01 9.22
CA GLY A 224 -6.82 -25.13 10.08
C GLY A 224 -6.64 -24.87 11.58
N GLN A 225 -6.82 -23.61 12.02
CA GLN A 225 -6.69 -23.21 13.42
C GLN A 225 -7.91 -22.40 13.90
N ALA A 226 -8.02 -22.19 15.22
CA ALA A 226 -9.15 -21.47 15.81
C ALA A 226 -9.11 -19.96 15.57
N THR A 227 -7.91 -19.38 15.36
CA THR A 227 -7.72 -17.96 15.10
C THR A 227 -6.77 -17.74 13.93
N LEU A 228 -6.88 -16.59 13.26
CA LEU A 228 -5.98 -16.21 12.18
C LEU A 228 -4.53 -16.18 12.65
N GLU A 229 -4.29 -15.66 13.86
CA GLU A 229 -2.95 -15.58 14.45
C GLU A 229 -2.34 -16.98 14.66
N ALA A 230 -3.07 -17.90 15.30
CA ALA A 230 -2.59 -19.28 15.50
C ALA A 230 -2.30 -19.98 14.16
N GLY A 231 -3.17 -19.78 13.17
CA GLY A 231 -3.01 -20.33 11.83
C GLY A 231 -1.80 -19.75 11.10
N PHE A 232 -1.61 -18.46 11.18
CA PHE A 232 -0.48 -17.77 10.60
C PHE A 232 0.85 -18.26 11.21
N ILE A 233 0.95 -18.27 12.55
CA ILE A 233 2.16 -18.75 13.25
C ILE A 233 2.46 -20.22 12.89
N ALA A 234 1.47 -21.11 12.92
CA ALA A 234 1.66 -22.53 12.65
C ALA A 234 2.14 -22.82 11.21
N ARG A 235 1.81 -21.98 10.26
CA ARG A 235 2.12 -22.19 8.82
C ARG A 235 3.32 -21.43 8.32
N THR A 236 3.83 -20.46 9.10
CA THR A 236 4.92 -19.57 8.65
C THR A 236 6.21 -19.68 9.46
N ASN A 237 6.21 -20.46 10.53
CA ASN A 237 7.41 -20.83 11.33
C ASN A 237 8.19 -22.01 10.75
#